data_f957a0ed9ad5e6fb067955bbd254a69b
#
_entry.id   f957a0ed9ad5e6fb067955bbd254a69b
#
_cell.length_a   1.000
_cell.length_b   1.000
_cell.length_c   1.000
_cell.angle_alpha   90.00
_cell.angle_beta   90.00
_cell.angle_gamma   90.00
#
_symmetry.space_group_name_H-M   'P 1'
#
loop_
_entity.id
_entity.type
_entity.pdbx_description
1 polymer ?
#
loop_
_entity_poly.entity_id
_entity_poly.type
_entity_poly.pdbx_seq_one_letter_code
_entity_poly.pdbx_strand_id
1 'polypeptide(L)'
;MDHVKFAVNGTLMRGLPLEKNLLDAGATFLREAATAPCYRLWSINDNNPAMLRVDPADPQAVSVAVEVWQVPAAGLASVLMKEPEGLSVGKVTLSDGEVVLGVIGEPELVRGQKEISSYGGWHSYIASL
;
A
#
# COMPACT_ATOMS: atom_id res chain seq x y z
N MET A 1 22.21 4.23 -7.55
CA MET A 1 20.77 4.29 -7.76
C MET A 1 20.15 5.15 -6.67
N ASP A 2 19.64 6.30 -7.08
CA ASP A 2 19.21 7.30 -6.11
C ASP A 2 17.73 7.26 -5.81
N HIS A 3 16.94 6.55 -6.60
CA HIS A 3 15.49 6.47 -6.47
C HIS A 3 14.99 5.05 -6.57
N VAL A 4 13.88 4.76 -5.92
CA VAL A 4 13.19 3.48 -6.01
C VAL A 4 11.72 3.72 -6.36
N LYS A 5 11.10 2.75 -7.04
CA LYS A 5 9.66 2.74 -7.22
C LYS A 5 9.01 2.18 -5.97
N PHE A 6 7.98 2.86 -5.51
CA PHE A 6 7.33 2.54 -4.25
C PHE A 6 5.82 2.56 -4.42
N ALA A 7 5.17 1.44 -4.13
CA ALA A 7 3.72 1.31 -4.25
C ALA A 7 3.07 1.58 -2.90
N VAL A 8 2.10 2.49 -2.89
CA VAL A 8 1.33 2.85 -1.71
C VAL A 8 -0.14 2.51 -1.95
N ASN A 9 -0.82 2.06 -0.90
CA ASN A 9 -2.19 1.57 -1.02
C ASN A 9 -3.16 2.24 -0.04
N GLY A 10 -2.72 3.26 0.67
CA GLY A 10 -3.54 3.89 1.71
C GLY A 10 -3.31 5.39 1.83
N THR A 11 -3.10 5.84 3.05
CA THR A 11 -3.11 7.27 3.40
C THR A 11 -1.95 8.07 2.80
N LEU A 12 -0.94 7.39 2.25
CA LEU A 12 0.13 8.06 1.49
C LEU A 12 -0.29 8.45 0.07
N MET A 13 -1.42 7.93 -0.42
CA MET A 13 -1.88 8.25 -1.77
C MET A 13 -2.27 9.71 -1.90
N ARG A 14 -2.30 10.19 -3.17
CA ARG A 14 -2.63 11.59 -3.47
C ARG A 14 -4.00 11.97 -2.88
N GLY A 15 -4.07 13.17 -2.30
CA GLY A 15 -5.29 13.71 -1.74
C GLY A 15 -5.64 13.17 -0.37
N LEU A 16 -4.81 12.29 0.20
CA LEU A 16 -5.07 11.70 1.52
C LEU A 16 -4.11 12.27 2.57
N PRO A 17 -4.43 12.08 3.87
CA PRO A 17 -3.77 12.85 4.94
C PRO A 17 -2.25 12.73 5.01
N LEU A 18 -1.66 11.61 4.59
CA LEU A 18 -0.21 11.41 4.72
C LEU A 18 0.56 11.59 3.41
N GLU A 19 -0.10 12.05 2.35
CA GLU A 19 0.58 12.36 1.08
C GLU A 19 1.79 13.27 1.31
N LYS A 20 1.66 14.22 2.22
CA LYS A 20 2.74 15.16 2.54
C LYS A 20 4.03 14.46 2.93
N ASN A 21 3.96 13.26 3.53
CA ASN A 21 5.15 12.52 3.93
C ASN A 21 5.96 12.09 2.70
N LEU A 22 5.30 11.71 1.61
CA LEU A 22 5.97 11.42 0.35
C LEU A 22 6.56 12.68 -0.27
N LEU A 23 5.78 13.76 -0.30
CA LEU A 23 6.24 15.03 -0.88
C LEU A 23 7.44 15.57 -0.12
N ASP A 24 7.41 15.53 1.22
CA ASP A 24 8.51 15.98 2.06
C ASP A 24 9.77 15.15 1.85
N ALA A 25 9.62 13.87 1.49
CA ALA A 25 10.75 13.00 1.20
C ALA A 25 11.31 13.20 -0.21
N GLY A 26 10.73 14.09 -1.00
CA GLY A 26 11.16 14.35 -2.38
C GLY A 26 10.60 13.37 -3.40
N ALA A 27 9.55 12.64 -3.06
CA ALA A 27 8.95 11.68 -3.97
C ALA A 27 8.11 12.36 -5.04
N THR A 28 8.00 11.71 -6.20
CA THR A 28 7.14 12.15 -7.30
C THR A 28 6.20 11.04 -7.70
N PHE A 29 4.96 11.39 -7.99
CA PHE A 29 3.96 10.45 -8.45
C PHE A 29 4.30 9.97 -9.87
N LEU A 30 4.24 8.67 -10.11
CA LEU A 30 4.47 8.10 -11.44
C LEU A 30 3.17 7.69 -12.13
N ARG A 31 2.37 6.83 -11.48
CA ARG A 31 1.15 6.32 -12.11
C ARG A 31 0.26 5.60 -11.10
N GLU A 32 -1.01 5.46 -11.47
CA GLU A 32 -1.91 4.53 -10.81
C GLU A 32 -1.63 3.13 -11.35
N ALA A 33 -1.85 2.12 -10.51
CA ALA A 33 -1.64 0.73 -10.87
C ALA A 33 -2.52 -0.17 -10.00
N ALA A 34 -2.47 -1.47 -10.27
CA ALA A 34 -3.07 -2.48 -9.42
C ALA A 34 -2.05 -3.58 -9.19
N THR A 35 -2.19 -4.29 -8.08
CA THR A 35 -1.35 -5.45 -7.81
C THR A 35 -1.79 -6.66 -8.61
N ALA A 36 -0.94 -7.67 -8.71
CA ALA A 36 -1.35 -9.01 -9.11
C ALA A 36 -2.44 -9.52 -8.14
N PRO A 37 -3.30 -10.48 -8.56
CA PRO A 37 -4.43 -10.92 -7.73
C PRO A 37 -4.00 -11.93 -6.65
N CYS A 38 -3.06 -11.53 -5.81
CA CYS A 38 -2.52 -12.36 -4.73
C CYS A 38 -2.37 -11.58 -3.44
N TYR A 39 -3.29 -10.65 -3.19
CA TYR A 39 -3.29 -9.84 -1.97
C TYR A 39 -4.67 -9.79 -1.35
N ARG A 40 -4.68 -9.51 -0.05
CA ARG A 40 -5.90 -9.21 0.71
C ARG A 40 -5.68 -7.90 1.44
N LEU A 41 -6.77 -7.20 1.76
CA LEU A 41 -6.72 -5.86 2.34
C LEU A 41 -7.63 -5.76 3.55
N TRP A 42 -7.15 -5.14 4.62
CA TRP A 42 -7.90 -4.90 5.85
C TRP A 42 -7.92 -3.42 6.18
N SER A 43 -9.00 -2.96 6.81
CA SER A 43 -9.08 -1.62 7.38
C SER A 43 -8.62 -1.68 8.83
N ILE A 44 -7.62 -0.88 9.17
CA ILE A 44 -7.12 -0.82 10.53
C ILE A 44 -7.82 0.32 11.25
N ASN A 45 -8.88 -0.01 11.98
CA ASN A 45 -9.70 0.94 12.73
C ASN A 45 -10.22 2.11 11.87
N ASP A 46 -10.37 1.89 10.57
CA ASP A 46 -10.77 2.90 9.58
C ASP A 46 -9.81 4.10 9.49
N ASN A 47 -8.58 3.93 9.99
CA ASN A 47 -7.54 4.96 9.89
C ASN A 47 -6.65 4.77 8.66
N ASN A 48 -6.34 3.51 8.33
CA ASN A 48 -5.48 3.17 7.19
C ASN A 48 -5.69 1.71 6.83
N PRO A 49 -5.32 1.30 5.61
CA PRO A 49 -5.39 -0.11 5.25
C PRO A 49 -4.09 -0.83 5.58
N ALA A 50 -4.18 -2.16 5.59
CA ALA A 50 -3.01 -3.04 5.60
C ALA A 50 -3.22 -4.12 4.55
N MET A 51 -2.23 -4.29 3.66
CA MET A 51 -2.25 -5.24 2.55
C MET A 51 -1.27 -6.36 2.85
N LEU A 52 -1.72 -7.61 2.68
CA LEU A 52 -0.88 -8.79 2.87
C LEU A 52 -0.88 -9.64 1.61
N ARG A 53 0.28 -10.20 1.28
CA ARG A 53 0.35 -11.19 0.20
C ARG A 53 -0.24 -12.50 0.69
N VAL A 54 -1.00 -13.16 -0.17
CA VAL A 54 -1.58 -14.47 0.11
C VAL A 54 -1.36 -15.39 -1.09
N ASP A 55 -1.70 -16.66 -0.94
CA ASP A 55 -1.67 -17.62 -2.04
C ASP A 55 -2.63 -17.14 -3.14
N PRO A 56 -2.22 -17.16 -4.43
CA PRO A 56 -3.13 -16.79 -5.51
C PRO A 56 -4.41 -17.62 -5.57
N ALA A 57 -4.38 -18.83 -5.01
CA ALA A 57 -5.57 -19.69 -4.94
C ALA A 57 -6.50 -19.35 -3.78
N ASP A 58 -6.10 -18.44 -2.88
CA ASP A 58 -6.95 -18.00 -1.78
C ASP A 58 -8.22 -17.37 -2.37
N PRO A 59 -9.43 -17.85 -2.00
CA PRO A 59 -10.66 -17.31 -2.57
C PRO A 59 -10.90 -15.84 -2.25
N GLN A 60 -10.21 -15.28 -1.25
CA GLN A 60 -10.29 -13.86 -0.90
C GLN A 60 -9.23 -13.02 -1.59
N ALA A 61 -8.32 -13.63 -2.34
CA ALA A 61 -7.25 -12.90 -3.01
C ALA A 61 -7.81 -11.98 -4.10
N VAL A 62 -7.30 -10.76 -4.16
CA VAL A 62 -7.74 -9.74 -5.12
C VAL A 62 -6.53 -8.94 -5.63
N SER A 63 -6.75 -8.22 -6.72
CA SER A 63 -5.87 -7.12 -7.12
C SER A 63 -6.26 -5.88 -6.31
N VAL A 64 -5.28 -5.21 -5.74
CA VAL A 64 -5.49 -4.02 -4.91
C VAL A 64 -5.04 -2.79 -5.69
N ALA A 65 -5.87 -1.75 -5.71
CA ALA A 65 -5.51 -0.48 -6.33
C ALA A 65 -4.39 0.20 -5.53
N VAL A 66 -3.35 0.63 -6.24
CA VAL A 66 -2.19 1.28 -5.65
C VAL A 66 -1.77 2.49 -6.48
N GLU A 67 -0.92 3.33 -5.90
CA GLU A 67 -0.19 4.35 -6.63
C GLU A 67 1.28 4.02 -6.57
N VAL A 68 1.97 4.19 -7.71
CA VAL A 68 3.42 3.98 -7.78
C VAL A 68 4.08 5.35 -7.80
N TRP A 69 4.99 5.55 -6.88
CA TRP A 69 5.75 6.79 -6.72
C TRP A 69 7.23 6.50 -6.91
N GLN A 70 7.96 7.50 -7.37
CA GLN A 70 9.42 7.45 -7.39
C GLN A 70 9.92 8.15 -6.13
N VAL A 71 10.61 7.41 -5.27
CA VAL A 71 11.04 7.92 -3.95
C VAL A 71 12.56 7.91 -3.89
N PRO A 72 13.18 9.03 -3.47
CA PRO A 72 14.62 9.00 -3.21
C PRO A 72 14.93 7.91 -2.19
N ALA A 73 15.92 7.07 -2.48
CA ALA A 73 16.25 5.96 -1.60
C ALA A 73 16.55 6.45 -0.18
N ALA A 74 17.21 7.59 -0.06
CA ALA A 74 17.51 8.18 1.26
C ALA A 74 16.25 8.66 1.98
N GLY A 75 15.17 8.95 1.26
CA GLY A 75 13.91 9.42 1.86
C GLY A 75 12.98 8.30 2.30
N LEU A 76 13.19 7.09 1.79
CA LEU A 76 12.28 5.98 2.07
C LEU A 76 12.22 5.65 3.56
N ALA A 77 13.36 5.67 4.24
CA ALA A 77 13.39 5.40 5.67
C ALA A 77 12.57 6.45 6.46
N SER A 78 12.63 7.71 6.04
CA SER A 78 11.86 8.78 6.67
C SER A 78 10.36 8.53 6.51
N VAL A 79 9.92 8.13 5.31
CA VAL A 79 8.51 7.81 5.06
C VAL A 79 8.09 6.65 5.95
N LEU A 80 8.88 5.58 5.99
CA LEU A 80 8.53 4.39 6.74
C LEU A 80 8.46 4.66 8.25
N MET A 81 9.37 5.47 8.77
CA MET A 81 9.39 5.80 10.21
C MET A 81 8.15 6.58 10.64
N LYS A 82 7.47 7.24 9.72
CA LYS A 82 6.23 7.99 10.01
C LYS A 82 4.98 7.13 9.83
N GLU A 83 5.12 5.89 9.32
CA GLU A 83 3.99 5.00 9.16
C GLU A 83 3.62 4.35 10.50
N PRO A 84 2.34 3.95 10.67
CA PRO A 84 1.93 3.23 11.88
C PRO A 84 2.73 1.94 12.09
N GLU A 85 2.90 1.57 13.34
CA GLU A 85 3.52 0.31 13.71
C GLU A 85 2.74 -0.85 13.09
N GLY A 86 3.45 -1.89 12.63
CA GLY A 86 2.85 -3.03 11.96
C GLY A 86 2.83 -2.92 10.44
N LEU A 87 3.14 -1.75 9.89
CA LEU A 87 3.37 -1.60 8.45
C LEU A 87 4.87 -1.68 8.17
N SER A 88 5.21 -2.32 7.06
CA SER A 88 6.60 -2.52 6.65
C SER A 88 6.71 -2.36 5.14
N VAL A 89 7.92 -2.52 4.62
CA VAL A 89 8.18 -2.46 3.18
C VAL A 89 8.63 -3.83 2.71
N GLY A 90 8.01 -4.29 1.64
CA GLY A 90 8.39 -5.53 0.98
C GLY A 90 8.30 -5.39 -0.52
N LYS A 91 8.51 -6.50 -1.22
CA LYS A 91 8.37 -6.53 -2.67
C LYS A 91 6.90 -6.77 -3.02
N VAL A 92 6.36 -5.91 -3.86
CA VAL A 92 4.97 -5.98 -4.31
C VAL A 92 4.96 -6.25 -5.80
N THR A 93 4.20 -7.26 -6.22
CA THR A 93 4.04 -7.62 -7.63
C THR A 93 2.82 -6.89 -8.18
N LEU A 94 3.04 -6.13 -9.25
CA LEU A 94 1.96 -5.43 -9.95
C LEU A 94 1.30 -6.33 -10.99
N SER A 95 0.13 -5.92 -11.48
CA SER A 95 -0.66 -6.73 -12.42
C SER A 95 0.04 -6.96 -13.76
N ASP A 96 0.98 -6.09 -14.14
CA ASP A 96 1.78 -6.24 -15.35
C ASP A 96 3.03 -7.09 -15.14
N GLY A 97 3.24 -7.61 -13.94
CA GLY A 97 4.40 -8.44 -13.59
C GLY A 97 5.58 -7.65 -13.04
N GLU A 98 5.54 -6.32 -13.06
CA GLU A 98 6.62 -5.52 -12.47
C GLU A 98 6.64 -5.73 -10.96
N VAL A 99 7.84 -5.87 -10.38
CA VAL A 99 8.02 -5.97 -8.93
C VAL A 99 8.62 -4.67 -8.44
N VAL A 100 7.95 -4.06 -7.46
CA VAL A 100 8.39 -2.80 -6.87
C VAL A 100 8.42 -2.94 -5.35
N LEU A 101 9.04 -2.02 -4.66
CA LEU A 101 8.88 -1.93 -3.21
C LEU A 101 7.48 -1.40 -2.91
N GLY A 102 6.93 -1.77 -1.78
CA GLY A 102 5.62 -1.26 -1.39
C GLY A 102 5.31 -1.49 0.07
N VAL A 103 4.27 -0.83 0.53
CA VAL A 103 3.80 -0.97 1.92
C VAL A 103 3.02 -2.25 2.06
N ILE A 104 3.41 -3.07 3.03
CA ILE A 104 2.69 -4.29 3.38
C ILE A 104 2.45 -4.32 4.89
N GLY A 105 1.48 -5.10 5.33
CA GLY A 105 1.14 -5.25 6.75
C GLY A 105 1.71 -6.52 7.34
N GLU A 106 1.94 -6.49 8.66
CA GLU A 106 2.28 -7.69 9.41
C GLU A 106 0.99 -8.43 9.76
N PRO A 107 1.02 -9.78 9.84
CA PRO A 107 -0.19 -10.55 10.17
C PRO A 107 -0.84 -10.14 11.50
N GLU A 108 -0.03 -9.78 12.48
CA GLU A 108 -0.53 -9.35 13.78
C GLU A 108 -1.37 -8.09 13.70
N LEU A 109 -1.01 -7.19 12.76
CA LEU A 109 -1.72 -5.92 12.61
C LEU A 109 -3.18 -6.10 12.18
N VAL A 110 -3.44 -7.10 11.34
CA VAL A 110 -4.80 -7.30 10.78
C VAL A 110 -5.69 -8.17 11.64
N ARG A 111 -5.15 -8.75 12.72
CA ARG A 111 -5.93 -9.62 13.58
C ARG A 111 -7.10 -8.85 14.19
N GLY A 112 -8.32 -9.37 14.00
CA GLY A 112 -9.53 -8.73 14.52
C GLY A 112 -9.97 -7.49 13.76
N GLN A 113 -9.29 -7.14 12.67
CA GLN A 113 -9.65 -5.98 11.86
C GLN A 113 -10.61 -6.37 10.73
N LYS A 114 -11.30 -5.39 10.18
CA LYS A 114 -12.28 -5.61 9.12
C LYS A 114 -11.59 -5.85 7.79
N GLU A 115 -11.88 -6.98 7.16
CA GLU A 115 -11.37 -7.24 5.83
C GLU A 115 -12.18 -6.46 4.79
N ILE A 116 -11.48 -5.78 3.88
CA ILE A 116 -12.06 -4.94 2.86
C ILE A 116 -11.58 -5.30 1.45
N SER A 117 -11.08 -6.52 1.27
CA SER A 117 -10.56 -6.99 -0.02
C SER A 117 -11.57 -6.82 -1.15
N SER A 118 -12.85 -7.05 -0.88
CA SER A 118 -13.90 -6.97 -1.91
C SER A 118 -14.10 -5.56 -2.46
N TYR A 119 -13.61 -4.53 -1.77
CA TYR A 119 -13.69 -3.16 -2.27
C TYR A 119 -12.61 -2.85 -3.31
N GLY A 120 -11.56 -3.68 -3.41
CA GLY A 120 -10.50 -3.51 -4.38
C GLY A 120 -9.48 -2.43 -4.06
N GLY A 121 -9.67 -1.66 -2.99
CA GLY A 121 -8.73 -0.61 -2.62
C GLY A 121 -9.28 0.31 -1.55
N TRP A 122 -8.38 1.14 -1.00
CA TRP A 122 -8.71 2.03 0.10
C TRP A 122 -9.68 3.14 -0.30
N HIS A 123 -9.46 3.76 -1.48
CA HIS A 123 -10.35 4.83 -1.95
C HIS A 123 -11.80 4.34 -2.06
N SER A 124 -12.01 3.18 -2.65
CA SER A 124 -13.35 2.61 -2.80
C SER A 124 -13.99 2.32 -1.45
N TYR A 125 -13.17 1.84 -0.50
CA TYR A 125 -13.68 1.53 0.82
C TYR A 125 -14.12 2.79 1.56
N ILE A 126 -13.25 3.82 1.63
CA ILE A 126 -13.59 5.03 2.38
C ILE A 126 -14.76 5.80 1.74
N ALA A 127 -14.92 5.68 0.42
CA ALA A 127 -16.06 6.29 -0.27
C ALA A 127 -17.39 5.63 0.12
N SER A 128 -17.35 4.42 0.68
CA SER A 128 -18.53 3.68 1.12
C SER A 128 -18.96 4.01 2.54
N LEU A 129 -18.12 4.74 3.28
CA LEU A 129 -18.42 5.06 4.69
C LEU A 129 -19.37 6.23 4.84
#